data_f92a961415a057f011e56054dc073d44
#
_entry.id   f92a961415a057f011e56054dc073d44
#
_cell.length_a   1.000
_cell.length_b   1.000
_cell.length_c   1.000
_cell.angle_alpha   90.00
_cell.angle_beta   90.00
_cell.angle_gamma   90.00
#
_symmetry.space_group_name_H-M   'P 1'
#
loop_
_entity.id
_entity.type
_entity.pdbx_description
1 polymer ?
#
loop_
_entity_poly.entity_id
_entity_poly.type
_entity_poly.pdbx_seq_one_letter_code
_entity_poly.pdbx_strand_id
1 'polypeptide(L)'
;EVQLVESGGGAVQPGGSLRLSCVASGIRISRNMMGWFRRTPGRERNMVARISPGGATYYVDSVKGRFSISKDDSKNTVYLQMDSLKPEDTAVYYCNSYSTLGSWGQGTLVTVSS
;
A
#
# COMPACT_ATOMS: atom_id res chain seq x y z
N GLU A 1 20.60 5.10 -1.71
CA GLU A 1 19.77 4.03 -2.30
C GLU A 1 18.49 3.86 -1.52
N VAL A 2 17.38 3.80 -2.22
CA VAL A 2 16.06 3.66 -1.62
C VAL A 2 15.68 2.19 -1.56
N GLN A 3 15.20 1.75 -0.40
CA GLN A 3 14.64 0.40 -0.25
C GLN A 3 13.23 0.51 0.35
N LEU A 4 12.33 -0.29 -0.17
CA LEU A 4 10.93 -0.36 0.24
C LEU A 4 10.60 -1.83 0.46
N VAL A 5 10.26 -2.19 1.69
CA VAL A 5 10.00 -3.59 2.05
C VAL A 5 8.56 -3.72 2.53
N GLU A 6 7.73 -4.29 1.68
CA GLU A 6 6.33 -4.53 1.96
C GLU A 6 6.15 -5.89 2.64
N SER A 7 5.15 -5.98 3.51
CA SER A 7 4.79 -7.22 4.19
C SER A 7 3.32 -7.18 4.62
N GLY A 8 2.81 -8.32 5.07
CA GLY A 8 1.46 -8.43 5.62
C GLY A 8 0.43 -9.02 4.68
N GLY A 9 0.79 -9.30 3.43
CA GLY A 9 -0.09 -9.94 2.50
C GLY A 9 -0.39 -11.39 2.88
N GLY A 10 -1.40 -11.95 2.25
CA GLY A 10 -1.80 -13.32 2.48
C GLY A 10 -3.08 -13.65 1.74
N ALA A 11 -3.60 -14.83 2.01
CA ALA A 11 -4.84 -15.33 1.43
C ALA A 11 -5.96 -15.19 2.45
N VAL A 12 -7.05 -14.57 2.05
CA VAL A 12 -8.23 -14.39 2.90
C VAL A 12 -9.49 -14.65 2.10
N GLN A 13 -10.60 -14.88 2.79
CA GLN A 13 -11.91 -14.99 2.17
C GLN A 13 -12.53 -13.62 1.96
N PRO A 14 -13.47 -13.49 1.02
CA PRO A 14 -14.22 -12.23 0.86
C PRO A 14 -14.83 -11.78 2.19
N GLY A 15 -14.74 -10.48 2.45
CA GLY A 15 -15.16 -9.90 3.72
C GLY A 15 -14.06 -9.87 4.77
N GLY A 16 -12.94 -10.54 4.52
CA GLY A 16 -11.81 -10.56 5.45
C GLY A 16 -11.03 -9.27 5.49
N SER A 17 -10.01 -9.23 6.35
CA SER A 17 -9.16 -8.08 6.58
C SER A 17 -7.70 -8.48 6.56
N LEU A 18 -6.85 -7.53 6.13
CA LEU A 18 -5.40 -7.64 6.20
C LEU A 18 -4.83 -6.26 6.54
N ARG A 19 -3.68 -6.25 7.17
CA ARG A 19 -2.92 -5.01 7.38
C ARG A 19 -1.56 -5.15 6.73
N LEU A 20 -1.27 -4.27 5.79
CA LEU A 20 0.01 -4.23 5.12
C LEU A 20 0.92 -3.21 5.79
N SER A 21 2.21 -3.49 5.76
CA SER A 21 3.25 -2.58 6.27
C SER A 21 4.31 -2.38 5.19
N CYS A 22 4.90 -1.20 5.17
CA CYS A 22 6.02 -0.90 4.28
C CYS A 22 7.06 -0.14 5.07
N VAL A 23 8.23 -0.76 5.24
CA VAL A 23 9.37 -0.10 5.89
C VAL A 23 10.24 0.50 4.80
N ALA A 24 10.45 1.82 4.86
CA ALA A 24 11.27 2.53 3.89
C ALA A 24 12.65 2.82 4.49
N SER A 25 13.67 2.82 3.64
CA SER A 25 15.00 3.29 4.00
C SER A 25 15.59 4.04 2.82
N GLY A 26 16.47 4.99 3.11
CA GLY A 26 17.05 5.85 2.08
C GLY A 26 16.18 7.04 1.70
N ILE A 27 14.98 7.14 2.24
CA ILE A 27 14.09 8.30 2.12
C ILE A 27 13.40 8.53 3.47
N ARG A 28 12.90 9.75 3.68
CA ARG A 28 12.12 10.09 4.87
C ARG A 28 10.65 10.22 4.49
N ILE A 29 9.83 9.31 4.98
CA ILE A 29 8.39 9.34 4.68
C ILE A 29 7.73 10.59 5.28
N SER A 30 8.30 11.14 6.36
CA SER A 30 7.79 12.37 6.98
C SER A 30 7.81 13.57 6.05
N ARG A 31 8.64 13.54 5.01
CA ARG A 31 8.84 14.65 4.07
C ARG A 31 8.32 14.36 2.66
N ASN A 32 7.69 13.23 2.45
CA ASN A 32 7.31 12.79 1.11
C ASN A 32 5.85 12.38 1.05
N MET A 33 5.24 12.59 -0.11
CA MET A 33 3.96 11.98 -0.43
C MET A 33 4.19 10.49 -0.63
N MET A 34 3.55 9.66 0.17
CA MET A 34 3.65 8.21 0.09
C MET A 34 2.35 7.64 -0.45
N GLY A 35 2.44 6.56 -1.20
CA GLY A 35 1.26 5.89 -1.72
C GLY A 35 1.36 4.38 -1.61
N TRP A 36 0.21 3.74 -1.57
CA TRP A 36 0.05 2.33 -1.83
C TRP A 36 -0.48 2.14 -3.25
N PHE A 37 0.12 1.21 -3.95
CA PHE A 37 -0.17 0.89 -5.33
C PHE A 37 -0.48 -0.59 -5.44
N ARG A 38 -1.25 -1.00 -6.44
CA ARG A 38 -1.49 -2.43 -6.67
C ARG A 38 -1.39 -2.76 -8.15
N ARG A 39 -0.99 -3.98 -8.43
CA ARG A 39 -0.86 -4.48 -9.78
C ARG A 39 -1.44 -5.89 -9.86
N THR A 40 -2.39 -6.07 -10.77
CA THR A 40 -2.86 -7.38 -11.18
C THR A 40 -1.96 -7.90 -12.31
N PRO A 41 -1.89 -9.23 -12.54
CA PRO A 41 -1.04 -9.77 -13.59
C PRO A 41 -1.28 -9.13 -14.96
N GLY A 42 -0.20 -8.76 -15.64
CA GLY A 42 -0.24 -8.16 -16.96
C GLY A 42 -0.69 -6.71 -17.00
N ARG A 43 -0.87 -6.06 -15.86
CA ARG A 43 -1.34 -4.68 -15.79
C ARG A 43 -0.31 -3.78 -15.11
N GLU A 44 -0.51 -2.46 -15.24
CA GLU A 44 0.34 -1.47 -14.59
C GLU A 44 0.00 -1.36 -13.11
N ARG A 45 0.94 -0.81 -12.35
CA ARG A 45 0.69 -0.44 -10.97
C ARG A 45 -0.20 0.79 -10.92
N ASN A 46 -1.28 0.71 -10.16
CA ASN A 46 -2.21 1.82 -9.98
C ASN A 46 -2.29 2.19 -8.51
N MET A 47 -2.29 3.48 -8.22
CA MET A 47 -2.41 4.00 -6.87
C MET A 47 -3.80 3.68 -6.32
N VAL A 48 -3.87 3.26 -5.06
CA VAL A 48 -5.14 3.03 -4.37
C VAL A 48 -5.34 4.01 -3.21
N ALA A 49 -4.26 4.44 -2.58
CA ALA A 49 -4.32 5.39 -1.46
C ALA A 49 -3.01 6.15 -1.38
N ARG A 50 -3.05 7.39 -0.89
CA ARG A 50 -1.84 8.17 -0.66
C ARG A 50 -2.00 9.02 0.59
N ILE A 51 -0.88 9.38 1.18
CA ILE A 51 -0.81 10.19 2.39
C ILE A 51 0.29 11.24 2.24
N SER A 52 -0.05 12.49 2.54
CA SER A 52 0.89 13.61 2.45
C SER A 52 1.77 13.70 3.70
N PRO A 53 2.86 14.49 3.66
CA PRO A 53 3.67 14.72 4.86
C PRO A 53 2.85 15.19 6.05
N GLY A 54 1.83 16.01 5.84
CA GLY A 54 0.96 16.52 6.89
C GLY A 54 -0.14 15.55 7.31
N GLY A 55 -0.24 14.36 6.70
CA GLY A 55 -1.21 13.35 7.07
C GLY A 55 -2.53 13.39 6.29
N ALA A 56 -2.66 14.26 5.29
CA ALA A 56 -3.84 14.28 4.45
C ALA A 56 -3.88 13.04 3.57
N THR A 57 -5.04 12.39 3.49
CA THR A 57 -5.21 11.13 2.77
C THR A 57 -6.12 11.28 1.56
N TYR A 58 -5.89 10.43 0.57
CA TYR A 58 -6.74 10.31 -0.60
C TYR A 58 -6.89 8.84 -0.97
N TYR A 59 -8.09 8.45 -1.35
CA TYR A 59 -8.41 7.07 -1.75
C TYR A 59 -9.11 7.08 -3.10
N VAL A 60 -8.80 6.10 -3.94
CA VAL A 60 -9.59 5.89 -5.15
C VAL A 60 -10.97 5.34 -4.77
N ASP A 61 -11.97 5.59 -5.62
CA ASP A 61 -13.36 5.29 -5.28
C ASP A 61 -13.59 3.82 -4.92
N SER A 62 -12.89 2.90 -5.59
CA SER A 62 -13.10 1.47 -5.39
C SER A 62 -12.70 0.98 -3.99
N VAL A 63 -11.89 1.75 -3.25
CA VAL A 63 -11.42 1.34 -1.91
C VAL A 63 -11.93 2.25 -0.78
N LYS A 64 -12.60 3.36 -1.10
CA LYS A 64 -13.12 4.27 -0.07
C LYS A 64 -14.02 3.53 0.90
N GLY A 65 -13.85 3.83 2.19
CA GLY A 65 -14.64 3.21 3.25
C GLY A 65 -14.19 1.81 3.62
N ARG A 66 -13.26 1.21 2.86
CA ARG A 66 -12.74 -0.13 3.13
C ARG A 66 -11.28 -0.13 3.50
N PHE A 67 -10.48 0.72 2.85
CA PHE A 67 -9.04 0.82 3.10
C PHE A 67 -8.72 2.09 3.87
N SER A 68 -7.66 2.03 4.68
CA SER A 68 -7.19 3.18 5.46
C SER A 68 -5.66 3.19 5.43
N ILE A 69 -5.08 4.26 4.88
CA ILE A 69 -3.64 4.48 4.87
C ILE A 69 -3.25 5.28 6.10
N SER A 70 -2.15 4.90 6.72
CA SER A 70 -1.58 5.60 7.87
C SER A 70 -0.08 5.45 7.85
N LYS A 71 0.61 6.12 8.76
CA LYS A 71 2.07 6.04 8.83
C LYS A 71 2.57 6.31 10.23
N ASP A 72 3.77 5.82 10.49
CA ASP A 72 4.54 6.15 11.68
C ASP A 72 5.87 6.75 11.20
N ASP A 73 5.99 8.07 11.30
CA ASP A 73 7.17 8.78 10.82
C ASP A 73 8.44 8.34 11.55
N SER A 74 8.33 8.06 12.85
CA SER A 74 9.48 7.66 13.65
C SER A 74 10.04 6.29 13.25
N LYS A 75 9.18 5.43 12.73
CA LYS A 75 9.57 4.10 12.22
C LYS A 75 9.80 4.08 10.72
N ASN A 76 9.59 5.21 10.06
CA ASN A 76 9.69 5.33 8.61
C ASN A 76 8.86 4.25 7.90
N THR A 77 7.64 4.03 8.41
CA THR A 77 6.78 2.92 8.01
C THR A 77 5.41 3.44 7.60
N VAL A 78 4.89 2.92 6.49
CA VAL A 78 3.54 3.23 5.99
C VAL A 78 2.69 1.97 6.10
N TYR A 79 1.42 2.13 6.49
CA TYR A 79 0.48 1.03 6.67
C TYR A 79 -0.71 1.16 5.74
N LEU A 80 -1.31 0.03 5.40
CA LEU A 80 -2.59 -0.03 4.71
C LEU A 80 -3.47 -1.04 5.43
N GLN A 81 -4.50 -0.55 6.12
CA GLN A 81 -5.53 -1.41 6.70
C GLN A 81 -6.56 -1.69 5.61
N MET A 82 -6.80 -2.96 5.34
CA MET A 82 -7.71 -3.39 4.27
C MET A 82 -8.84 -4.19 4.91
N ASP A 83 -10.04 -3.64 4.90
CA ASP A 83 -11.24 -4.30 5.44
C ASP A 83 -12.22 -4.59 4.32
N SER A 84 -13.18 -5.48 4.59
CA SER A 84 -14.22 -5.85 3.62
C SER A 84 -13.63 -6.21 2.27
N LEU A 85 -12.61 -7.04 2.27
CA LEU A 85 -11.88 -7.41 1.07
C LEU A 85 -12.77 -8.15 0.08
N LYS A 86 -12.56 -7.87 -1.21
CA LYS A 86 -13.30 -8.43 -2.34
C LYS A 86 -12.35 -9.18 -3.26
N PRO A 87 -12.85 -10.16 -4.05
CA PRO A 87 -11.99 -10.85 -5.02
C PRO A 87 -11.22 -9.92 -5.96
N GLU A 88 -11.82 -8.80 -6.37
CA GLU A 88 -11.17 -7.81 -7.24
C GLU A 88 -10.03 -7.06 -6.57
N ASP A 89 -9.87 -7.18 -5.24
CA ASP A 89 -8.71 -6.61 -4.54
C ASP A 89 -7.47 -7.50 -4.65
N THR A 90 -7.59 -8.69 -5.21
CA THR A 90 -6.46 -9.60 -5.43
C THR A 90 -5.42 -8.94 -6.33
N ALA A 91 -4.21 -8.75 -5.80
CA ALA A 91 -3.13 -8.08 -6.51
C ALA A 91 -1.83 -8.17 -5.69
N VAL A 92 -0.72 -7.80 -6.30
CA VAL A 92 0.50 -7.49 -5.56
C VAL A 92 0.42 -6.02 -5.16
N TYR A 93 0.65 -5.74 -3.89
CA TYR A 93 0.60 -4.38 -3.33
C TYR A 93 2.00 -3.87 -3.06
N TYR A 94 2.24 -2.62 -3.47
CA TYR A 94 3.53 -1.94 -3.34
C TYR A 94 3.32 -0.62 -2.63
N CYS A 95 4.33 -0.18 -1.88
CA CYS A 95 4.35 1.21 -1.44
C CYS A 95 5.51 1.94 -2.12
N ASN A 96 5.38 3.25 -2.27
CA ASN A 96 6.46 4.07 -2.81
C ASN A 96 6.21 5.54 -2.46
N SER A 97 7.29 6.31 -2.56
CA SER A 97 7.24 7.76 -2.56
C SER A 97 7.02 8.25 -3.98
N TYR A 98 6.29 9.35 -4.13
CA TYR A 98 6.11 9.96 -5.44
C TYR A 98 7.39 10.57 -6.00
N SER A 99 8.44 10.71 -5.18
CA SER A 99 9.74 11.20 -5.62
C SER A 99 10.69 10.07 -6.06
N THR A 100 10.31 8.80 -5.85
CA THR A 100 11.17 7.64 -6.14
C THR A 100 10.46 6.56 -6.94
N LEU A 101 9.57 6.94 -7.85
CA LEU A 101 8.77 5.98 -8.63
C LEU A 101 9.59 5.16 -9.62
N GLY A 102 10.87 5.45 -9.78
CA GLY A 102 11.77 4.62 -10.57
C GLY A 102 12.30 3.39 -9.84
N SER A 103 12.09 3.28 -8.53
CA SER A 103 12.60 2.19 -7.71
C SER A 103 11.45 1.54 -6.95
N TRP A 104 11.26 0.24 -7.14
CA TRP A 104 10.16 -0.50 -6.51
C TRP A 104 10.68 -1.67 -5.71
N GLY A 105 10.04 -1.95 -4.58
CA GLY A 105 10.29 -3.15 -3.80
C GLY A 105 9.63 -4.38 -4.43
N GLN A 106 9.68 -5.50 -3.72
CA GLN A 106 9.10 -6.77 -4.19
C GLN A 106 7.58 -6.79 -4.16
N GLY A 107 7.00 -5.95 -3.30
CA GLY A 107 5.57 -5.98 -3.06
C GLY A 107 5.16 -7.14 -2.15
N THR A 108 3.87 -7.17 -1.83
CA THR A 108 3.28 -8.23 -1.01
C THR A 108 1.98 -8.70 -1.67
N LEU A 109 1.82 -10.02 -1.81
CA LEU A 109 0.67 -10.58 -2.53
C LEU A 109 -0.53 -10.68 -1.60
N VAL A 110 -1.66 -10.18 -2.09
CA VAL A 110 -2.96 -10.31 -1.44
C VAL A 110 -3.86 -11.13 -2.36
N THR A 111 -4.40 -12.23 -1.85
CA THR A 111 -5.32 -13.09 -2.59
C THR A 111 -6.63 -13.19 -1.82
N VAL A 112 -7.73 -12.81 -2.47
CA VAL A 112 -9.07 -12.85 -1.87
C VAL A 112 -9.93 -13.80 -2.70
N SER A 113 -10.25 -14.95 -2.13
CA SER A 113 -11.06 -15.95 -2.82
C SER A 113 -11.80 -16.83 -1.81
N SER A 114 -12.93 -17.39 -2.27
CA SER A 114 -13.71 -18.33 -1.42
C SER A 114 -13.15 -19.73 -1.44
#